data_ccc11fa492c1df7014faf8ea5eb797a1
#
_entry.id   ccc11fa492c1df7014faf8ea5eb797a1
#
_cell.length_a   1.000
_cell.length_b   1.000
_cell.length_c   1.000
_cell.angle_alpha   90.00
_cell.angle_beta   90.00
_cell.angle_gamma   90.00
#
_symmetry.space_group_name_H-M   'P 1'
#
loop_
_entity.id
_entity.type
_entity.pdbx_description
1 polymer ?
#
loop_
_entity_poly.entity_id
_entity_poly.type
_entity_poly.pdbx_seq_one_letter_code
_entity_poly.pdbx_strand_id
1 'polypeptide(L)'
;MKQVWKRLMAGVLAVMMMICMVPELTTKAASGLDTQMVFQCGANVTGILDITGTLTLTGTGSTFGADIWYSRNNLWYDDENDIEYQYRINRVVIGDGITSIGDSMFVNCTKLNSVTIGKDIKTIGKWSFRNCVMLKSIDIPGTVEKIDKGAFTESGLRTVTLHTGLQYIMSGAFEDTALTNVTIPENTVNVETAAFGESVKNITISKGVAVIQSYAFPAENAYVDVLADDVVISAWAFGEGTTLKGKAGSAADRFVKDADEGYYRFEARPITVVFNANKGSCQVQKKSATPGEYYGTLPVPVRKKYTFAGWYTSKTGGAKVMNLSKVGNDNHTLYAHWKKVSVAKAKKPTVKSTAKKKAKVTIKKVSGAAGYQIRYATKKSMKGAKVKATTKTSETLTGLKSKKKYYVQVRAFKKDSTGKRVYGSWSTAKTVKIR
;
A
#
# COMPACT_ATOMS: atom_id res chain seq x y z
N MET A 1 -25.74 62.34 2.29
CA MET A 1 -24.91 62.14 1.08
C MET A 1 -23.55 62.87 1.13
N LYS A 2 -23.41 64.08 1.69
CA LYS A 2 -22.10 64.79 1.74
C LYS A 2 -21.04 64.21 2.67
N GLN A 3 -21.37 63.41 3.68
CA GLN A 3 -20.38 62.80 4.59
C GLN A 3 -19.78 61.45 4.06
N VAL A 4 -20.50 60.77 3.21
CA VAL A 4 -20.01 59.49 2.59
C VAL A 4 -18.98 59.79 1.50
N TRP A 5 -19.17 60.88 0.75
CA TRP A 5 -18.21 61.34 -0.27
C TRP A 5 -16.89 61.85 0.30
N LYS A 6 -16.91 62.47 1.49
CA LYS A 6 -15.67 62.92 2.16
C LYS A 6 -14.83 61.74 2.68
N ARG A 7 -15.43 60.61 3.07
CA ARG A 7 -14.69 59.41 3.51
C ARG A 7 -14.14 58.61 2.33
N LEU A 8 -14.83 58.56 1.19
CA LEU A 8 -14.32 57.94 -0.03
C LEU A 8 -13.14 58.72 -0.63
N MET A 9 -13.23 60.04 -0.67
CA MET A 9 -12.13 60.88 -1.18
C MET A 9 -10.91 60.92 -0.25
N ALA A 10 -11.08 60.77 1.07
CA ALA A 10 -9.95 60.67 2.00
C ALA A 10 -9.23 59.29 1.86
N GLY A 11 -9.96 58.20 1.56
CA GLY A 11 -9.37 56.91 1.28
C GLY A 11 -8.57 56.87 -0.02
N VAL A 12 -9.07 57.50 -1.08
CA VAL A 12 -8.39 57.61 -2.37
C VAL A 12 -7.15 58.52 -2.29
N LEU A 13 -7.21 59.64 -1.53
CA LEU A 13 -6.04 60.49 -1.30
C LEU A 13 -4.96 59.79 -0.42
N ALA A 14 -5.35 58.97 0.56
CA ALA A 14 -4.40 58.23 1.39
C ALA A 14 -3.66 57.14 0.59
N VAL A 15 -4.32 56.47 -0.36
CA VAL A 15 -3.69 55.51 -1.27
C VAL A 15 -2.80 56.22 -2.32
N MET A 16 -3.20 57.41 -2.80
CA MET A 16 -2.33 58.24 -3.68
C MET A 16 -1.14 58.86 -2.93
N MET A 17 -1.25 59.20 -1.64
CA MET A 17 -0.11 59.73 -0.87
C MET A 17 0.88 58.65 -0.41
N MET A 18 0.49 57.37 -0.34
CA MET A 18 1.46 56.28 -0.11
C MET A 18 2.28 55.93 -1.37
N ILE A 19 1.84 56.34 -2.55
CA ILE A 19 2.61 56.17 -3.81
C ILE A 19 3.60 57.33 -4.03
N CYS A 20 3.49 58.44 -3.31
CA CYS A 20 4.33 59.65 -3.49
C CYS A 20 5.41 59.87 -2.43
N MET A 21 5.73 58.87 -1.58
CA MET A 21 6.92 58.95 -0.72
C MET A 21 7.92 57.84 -1.07
N VAL A 22 8.32 57.80 -2.33
CA VAL A 22 9.64 57.28 -2.71
C VAL A 22 10.56 58.51 -2.75
N PRO A 23 11.63 58.63 -1.97
CA PRO A 23 12.59 59.70 -2.17
C PRO A 23 13.09 59.65 -3.60
N GLU A 24 13.02 60.76 -4.32
CA GLU A 24 13.74 60.99 -5.55
C GLU A 24 15.24 60.77 -5.27
N LEU A 25 15.72 59.56 -5.45
CA LEU A 25 17.14 59.34 -5.66
C LEU A 25 17.41 59.62 -7.15
N THR A 26 17.66 60.93 -7.45
CA THR A 26 18.38 61.32 -8.65
C THR A 26 19.77 60.71 -8.59
N THR A 27 19.94 59.49 -9.13
CA THR A 27 21.25 58.95 -9.47
C THR A 27 21.32 58.78 -10.98
N LYS A 28 22.40 59.38 -11.54
CA LYS A 28 22.87 59.19 -12.90
C LYS A 28 22.59 57.82 -13.46
N ALA A 29 22.16 57.80 -14.72
CA ALA A 29 22.05 56.59 -15.55
C ALA A 29 23.31 55.71 -15.45
N ALA A 30 23.30 54.78 -14.53
CA ALA A 30 24.07 53.54 -14.60
C ALA A 30 23.19 52.57 -15.37
N SER A 31 23.77 51.88 -16.34
CA SER A 31 23.15 50.85 -17.19
C SER A 31 21.95 50.17 -16.50
N GLY A 32 20.79 50.10 -17.16
CA GLY A 32 19.47 49.65 -16.63
C GLY A 32 19.39 48.28 -15.97
N LEU A 33 20.48 47.86 -15.35
CA LEU A 33 20.65 46.57 -14.66
C LEU A 33 20.61 46.67 -13.14
N ASP A 34 20.67 47.86 -12.55
CA ASP A 34 20.81 48.06 -11.10
C ASP A 34 19.53 48.58 -10.38
N THR A 35 18.38 48.55 -11.06
CA THR A 35 17.10 49.02 -10.52
C THR A 35 16.09 47.90 -10.38
N GLN A 36 15.26 48.02 -9.32
CA GLN A 36 14.07 47.24 -9.16
C GLN A 36 13.05 47.55 -10.26
N MET A 37 12.46 46.53 -10.87
CA MET A 37 11.46 46.71 -11.94
C MET A 37 10.08 46.30 -11.43
N VAL A 38 9.06 47.05 -11.84
CA VAL A 38 7.64 46.82 -11.49
C VAL A 38 6.88 46.47 -12.76
N PHE A 39 6.15 45.39 -12.75
CA PHE A 39 5.35 44.89 -13.87
C PHE A 39 3.87 44.76 -13.48
N GLN A 40 2.96 45.12 -14.37
CA GLN A 40 1.56 44.78 -14.27
C GLN A 40 1.39 43.33 -14.77
N CYS A 41 1.21 42.41 -13.85
CA CYS A 41 1.19 40.95 -14.15
C CYS A 41 -0.21 40.35 -14.21
N GLY A 42 -1.25 41.13 -13.98
CA GLY A 42 -2.67 40.79 -14.02
C GLY A 42 -3.52 42.02 -13.79
N ALA A 43 -4.87 41.94 -13.88
CA ALA A 43 -5.73 43.09 -13.66
C ALA A 43 -5.50 43.72 -12.26
N ASN A 44 -5.30 42.88 -11.24
CA ASN A 44 -4.97 43.28 -9.89
C ASN A 44 -3.73 42.59 -9.34
N VAL A 45 -2.79 42.25 -10.21
CA VAL A 45 -1.54 41.57 -9.83
C VAL A 45 -0.35 42.39 -10.29
N THR A 46 0.50 42.75 -9.33
CA THR A 46 1.75 43.48 -9.57
C THR A 46 2.92 42.53 -9.31
N GLY A 47 3.91 42.55 -10.18
CA GLY A 47 5.18 41.87 -10.06
C GLY A 47 6.32 42.83 -9.78
N ILE A 48 7.18 42.51 -8.85
CA ILE A 48 8.39 43.28 -8.51
C ILE A 48 9.60 42.35 -8.72
N LEU A 49 10.42 42.68 -9.70
CA LEU A 49 11.70 42.01 -9.96
C LEU A 49 12.82 42.83 -9.31
N ASP A 50 13.43 42.29 -8.29
CA ASP A 50 14.56 42.94 -7.61
C ASP A 50 15.91 42.74 -8.32
N ILE A 51 16.91 43.43 -7.85
CA ILE A 51 18.29 43.35 -8.40
C ILE A 51 18.93 41.96 -8.23
N THR A 52 18.44 41.11 -7.36
CA THR A 52 18.92 39.75 -7.14
C THR A 52 18.31 38.72 -8.09
N GLY A 53 17.30 39.16 -8.88
CA GLY A 53 16.58 38.30 -9.83
C GLY A 53 15.38 37.60 -9.17
N THR A 54 14.94 38.04 -7.99
CA THR A 54 13.71 37.53 -7.36
C THR A 54 12.52 38.33 -7.87
N LEU A 55 11.57 37.66 -8.50
CA LEU A 55 10.28 38.20 -8.90
C LEU A 55 9.24 37.84 -7.83
N THR A 56 8.67 38.86 -7.19
CA THR A 56 7.58 38.68 -6.24
C THR A 56 6.26 39.18 -6.84
N LEU A 57 5.25 38.34 -6.91
CA LEU A 57 3.91 38.65 -7.38
C LEU A 57 3.00 38.85 -6.18
N THR A 58 2.27 39.99 -6.17
CA THR A 58 1.31 40.34 -5.13
C THR A 58 0.02 40.83 -5.77
N GLY A 59 -1.10 40.69 -5.04
CA GLY A 59 -2.42 41.12 -5.52
C GLY A 59 -3.45 40.01 -5.45
N THR A 60 -4.46 40.08 -6.30
CA THR A 60 -5.60 39.16 -6.31
C THR A 60 -6.03 38.76 -7.73
N GLY A 61 -6.57 37.56 -7.87
CA GLY A 61 -7.08 37.06 -9.15
C GLY A 61 -6.02 36.39 -10.01
N SER A 62 -6.26 36.36 -11.31
CA SER A 62 -5.39 35.66 -12.28
C SER A 62 -4.23 36.55 -12.76
N THR A 63 -3.10 35.95 -13.01
CA THR A 63 -2.04 36.63 -13.79
C THR A 63 -2.40 36.65 -15.28
N PHE A 64 -1.84 37.60 -16.02
CA PHE A 64 -1.91 37.56 -17.49
C PHE A 64 -1.15 36.35 -18.05
N GLY A 65 -1.56 35.89 -19.25
CA GLY A 65 -0.75 35.03 -20.09
C GLY A 65 0.18 35.86 -20.96
N ALA A 66 1.35 35.31 -21.31
CA ALA A 66 2.20 35.88 -22.34
C ALA A 66 1.88 35.28 -23.71
N ASP A 67 1.88 36.07 -24.78
CA ASP A 67 1.76 35.57 -26.14
C ASP A 67 3.11 35.12 -26.64
N ILE A 68 3.33 33.80 -26.77
CA ILE A 68 4.62 33.22 -27.19
C ILE A 68 4.95 33.42 -28.67
N TRP A 69 3.95 33.79 -29.49
CA TRP A 69 4.12 33.93 -30.94
C TRP A 69 4.64 35.29 -31.38
N TYR A 70 4.50 36.31 -30.53
CA TYR A 70 4.99 37.66 -30.80
C TYR A 70 5.93 38.11 -29.69
N SER A 71 7.24 38.09 -29.94
CA SER A 71 8.29 38.48 -29.00
C SER A 71 8.08 39.87 -28.35
N ARG A 72 7.30 40.73 -28.99
CA ARG A 72 6.98 42.09 -28.52
C ARG A 72 5.82 42.14 -27.50
N ASN A 73 5.05 41.06 -27.30
CA ASN A 73 4.00 40.98 -26.31
C ASN A 73 4.42 40.14 -25.08
N ASN A 74 5.71 39.87 -24.95
CA ASN A 74 6.22 39.18 -23.76
C ASN A 74 6.21 40.14 -22.58
N LEU A 75 5.55 39.78 -21.50
CA LEU A 75 5.49 40.56 -20.27
C LEU A 75 6.87 40.96 -19.73
N TRP A 76 7.88 40.20 -20.07
CA TRP A 76 9.26 40.36 -19.61
C TRP A 76 10.19 41.00 -20.63
N TYR A 77 9.67 41.65 -21.69
CA TYR A 77 10.45 42.33 -22.71
C TYR A 77 10.22 43.83 -22.66
N ASP A 78 11.29 44.59 -22.64
CA ASP A 78 11.27 46.05 -22.72
C ASP A 78 11.66 46.49 -24.13
N ASP A 79 10.67 46.90 -24.91
CA ASP A 79 10.84 47.32 -26.31
C ASP A 79 11.72 48.56 -26.44
N GLU A 80 11.72 49.43 -25.42
CA GLU A 80 12.46 50.71 -25.49
C GLU A 80 13.97 50.52 -25.31
N ASN A 81 14.33 49.55 -24.46
CA ASN A 81 15.71 49.30 -24.06
C ASN A 81 16.25 47.96 -24.60
N ASP A 82 15.47 47.19 -25.36
CA ASP A 82 15.83 45.85 -25.89
C ASP A 82 16.28 44.90 -24.78
N ILE A 83 15.56 44.90 -23.62
CA ILE A 83 15.92 44.12 -22.44
C ILE A 83 14.94 43.00 -22.28
N GLU A 84 15.47 41.76 -22.22
CA GLU A 84 14.72 40.52 -21.90
C GLU A 84 14.84 40.19 -20.41
N TYR A 85 13.91 40.67 -19.57
CA TYR A 85 13.92 40.46 -18.13
C TYR A 85 13.74 38.97 -17.74
N GLN A 86 13.15 38.14 -18.59
CA GLN A 86 13.00 36.70 -18.35
C GLN A 86 14.33 36.00 -18.02
N TYR A 87 15.45 36.47 -18.61
CA TYR A 87 16.78 35.90 -18.33
C TYR A 87 17.41 36.41 -17.02
N ARG A 88 16.75 37.34 -16.33
CA ARG A 88 17.15 37.80 -14.99
C ARG A 88 16.41 37.08 -13.89
N ILE A 89 15.22 36.53 -14.17
CA ILE A 89 14.38 35.86 -13.18
C ILE A 89 15.02 34.54 -12.77
N ASN A 90 15.52 34.47 -11.55
CA ASN A 90 16.10 33.25 -10.98
C ASN A 90 15.23 32.63 -9.86
N ARG A 91 14.34 33.43 -9.28
CA ARG A 91 13.38 33.02 -8.24
C ARG A 91 12.03 33.69 -8.48
N VAL A 92 10.95 32.94 -8.27
CA VAL A 92 9.57 33.45 -8.32
C VAL A 92 8.88 33.16 -6.98
N VAL A 93 8.26 34.18 -6.42
CA VAL A 93 7.41 34.09 -5.22
C VAL A 93 6.02 34.59 -5.60
N ILE A 94 5.06 33.69 -5.64
CA ILE A 94 3.65 34.00 -5.94
C ILE A 94 2.92 34.12 -4.61
N GLY A 95 2.42 35.32 -4.32
CA GLY A 95 1.73 35.63 -3.08
C GLY A 95 0.32 35.03 -3.02
N ASP A 96 -0.23 35.02 -1.81
CA ASP A 96 -1.63 34.69 -1.55
C ASP A 96 -2.59 35.66 -2.24
N GLY A 97 -3.81 35.19 -2.55
CA GLY A 97 -4.83 35.95 -3.28
C GLY A 97 -4.75 35.83 -4.80
N ILE A 98 -3.61 35.37 -5.35
CA ILE A 98 -3.47 35.06 -6.77
C ILE A 98 -4.07 33.66 -7.01
N THR A 99 -4.98 33.55 -8.00
CA THR A 99 -5.78 32.33 -8.21
C THR A 99 -5.32 31.49 -9.40
N SER A 100 -4.58 32.07 -10.35
CA SER A 100 -4.00 31.30 -11.45
C SER A 100 -2.70 31.92 -11.96
N ILE A 101 -1.82 31.05 -12.46
CA ILE A 101 -0.65 31.39 -13.25
C ILE A 101 -1.08 31.38 -14.71
N GLY A 102 -0.89 32.49 -15.42
CA GLY A 102 -1.28 32.64 -16.82
C GLY A 102 -0.49 31.76 -17.79
N ASP A 103 -1.04 31.58 -18.98
CA ASP A 103 -0.40 30.81 -20.05
C ASP A 103 0.95 31.45 -20.42
N SER A 104 1.98 30.64 -20.60
CA SER A 104 3.34 31.07 -21.02
C SER A 104 4.01 32.11 -20.10
N MET A 105 3.50 32.37 -18.91
CA MET A 105 3.94 33.50 -18.07
C MET A 105 5.45 33.47 -17.77
N PHE A 106 6.05 32.29 -17.55
CA PHE A 106 7.47 32.11 -17.26
C PHE A 106 8.18 31.29 -18.34
N VAL A 107 7.63 31.26 -19.55
CA VAL A 107 8.27 30.55 -20.67
C VAL A 107 9.69 31.09 -20.89
N ASN A 108 10.64 30.18 -21.12
CA ASN A 108 12.06 30.52 -21.36
C ASN A 108 12.75 31.27 -20.18
N CYS A 109 12.21 31.25 -18.97
CA CYS A 109 12.94 31.73 -17.79
C CYS A 109 14.08 30.74 -17.46
N THR A 110 15.11 30.68 -18.30
CA THR A 110 16.15 29.65 -18.26
C THR A 110 17.02 29.68 -17.01
N LYS A 111 17.06 30.80 -16.27
CA LYS A 111 17.75 30.94 -15.00
C LYS A 111 16.87 30.64 -13.78
N LEU A 112 15.56 30.48 -13.97
CA LEU A 112 14.61 30.20 -12.87
C LEU A 112 14.94 28.86 -12.21
N ASN A 113 15.33 28.93 -10.94
CA ASN A 113 15.72 27.75 -10.16
C ASN A 113 14.82 27.49 -8.96
N SER A 114 13.97 28.43 -8.56
CA SER A 114 13.07 28.30 -7.41
C SER A 114 11.74 28.99 -7.66
N VAL A 115 10.65 28.30 -7.38
CA VAL A 115 9.28 28.81 -7.43
C VAL A 115 8.57 28.51 -6.11
N THR A 116 7.98 29.54 -5.50
CA THR A 116 7.05 29.38 -4.38
C THR A 116 5.65 29.73 -4.87
N ILE A 117 4.73 28.79 -4.76
CA ILE A 117 3.34 28.92 -5.22
C ILE A 117 2.45 29.29 -4.03
N GLY A 118 1.69 30.41 -4.14
CA GLY A 118 0.74 30.84 -3.13
C GLY A 118 -0.42 29.86 -2.92
N LYS A 119 -1.01 29.91 -1.73
CA LYS A 119 -2.04 28.94 -1.29
C LYS A 119 -3.38 29.03 -2.02
N ASP A 120 -3.63 30.10 -2.79
CA ASP A 120 -4.92 30.33 -3.46
C ASP A 120 -4.89 29.94 -4.95
N ILE A 121 -3.74 29.51 -5.48
CA ILE A 121 -3.60 29.06 -6.86
C ILE A 121 -4.44 27.81 -7.11
N LYS A 122 -5.29 27.90 -8.14
CA LYS A 122 -6.16 26.81 -8.65
C LYS A 122 -5.67 26.22 -9.96
N THR A 123 -5.04 27.02 -10.79
CA THR A 123 -4.61 26.60 -12.12
C THR A 123 -3.19 27.08 -12.42
N ILE A 124 -2.38 26.16 -12.96
CA ILE A 124 -1.09 26.45 -13.59
C ILE A 124 -1.33 26.41 -15.09
N GLY A 125 -1.18 27.54 -15.78
CA GLY A 125 -1.56 27.74 -17.18
C GLY A 125 -0.67 27.00 -18.17
N LYS A 126 -1.09 26.98 -19.45
CA LYS A 126 -0.40 26.31 -20.55
C LYS A 126 1.00 26.87 -20.71
N TRP A 127 2.00 25.99 -20.86
CA TRP A 127 3.40 26.35 -21.08
C TRP A 127 3.98 27.35 -20.08
N SER A 128 3.34 27.56 -18.95
CA SER A 128 3.70 28.60 -17.99
C SER A 128 5.14 28.51 -17.48
N PHE A 129 5.72 27.33 -17.38
CA PHE A 129 7.13 27.08 -17.01
C PHE A 129 7.90 26.27 -18.07
N ARG A 130 7.44 26.38 -19.34
CA ARG A 130 8.13 25.71 -20.44
C ARG A 130 9.56 26.22 -20.55
N ASN A 131 10.52 25.32 -20.82
CA ASN A 131 11.94 25.59 -20.97
C ASN A 131 12.59 26.34 -19.78
N CYS A 132 12.09 26.13 -18.57
CA CYS A 132 12.74 26.56 -17.33
C CYS A 132 13.81 25.53 -16.91
N VAL A 133 14.91 25.46 -17.66
CA VAL A 133 15.92 24.39 -17.58
C VAL A 133 16.68 24.31 -16.25
N MET A 134 16.72 25.42 -15.49
CA MET A 134 17.36 25.44 -14.15
C MET A 134 16.40 25.06 -13.01
N LEU A 135 15.08 24.97 -13.25
CA LEU A 135 14.09 24.58 -12.25
C LEU A 135 14.16 23.06 -12.03
N LYS A 136 14.81 22.64 -10.94
CA LYS A 136 15.06 21.21 -10.64
C LYS A 136 14.00 20.55 -9.78
N SER A 137 13.25 21.35 -9.02
CA SER A 137 12.17 20.86 -8.16
C SER A 137 11.06 21.88 -8.05
N ILE A 138 9.83 21.39 -7.88
CA ILE A 138 8.68 22.23 -7.57
C ILE A 138 7.72 21.49 -6.65
N ASP A 139 7.11 22.21 -5.72
CA ASP A 139 6.03 21.74 -4.85
C ASP A 139 4.72 22.37 -5.32
N ILE A 140 3.78 21.54 -5.78
CA ILE A 140 2.45 21.97 -6.26
C ILE A 140 1.47 21.82 -5.12
N PRO A 141 1.01 22.94 -4.49
CA PRO A 141 0.17 22.87 -3.31
C PRO A 141 -1.19 22.22 -3.60
N GLY A 142 -1.81 21.65 -2.56
CA GLY A 142 -3.08 20.92 -2.68
C GLY A 142 -4.29 21.79 -3.04
N THR A 143 -4.12 23.09 -3.19
CA THR A 143 -5.15 23.99 -3.72
C THR A 143 -5.20 24.00 -5.24
N VAL A 144 -4.12 23.57 -5.90
CA VAL A 144 -4.06 23.48 -7.37
C VAL A 144 -4.91 22.32 -7.85
N GLU A 145 -5.89 22.63 -8.68
CA GLU A 145 -6.86 21.69 -9.24
C GLU A 145 -6.44 21.23 -10.65
N LYS A 146 -5.70 22.07 -11.39
CA LYS A 146 -5.32 21.81 -12.78
C LYS A 146 -3.90 22.26 -13.09
N ILE A 147 -3.13 21.37 -13.72
CA ILE A 147 -1.89 21.66 -14.42
C ILE A 147 -2.18 21.57 -15.91
N ASP A 148 -2.14 22.70 -16.63
CA ASP A 148 -2.57 22.76 -18.02
C ASP A 148 -1.50 22.28 -18.99
N LYS A 149 -1.87 22.23 -20.29
CA LYS A 149 -1.09 21.64 -21.37
C LYS A 149 0.35 22.21 -21.39
N GLY A 150 1.32 21.30 -21.38
CA GLY A 150 2.73 21.63 -21.51
C GLY A 150 3.30 22.53 -20.41
N ALA A 151 2.62 22.67 -19.26
CA ALA A 151 2.98 23.65 -18.23
C ALA A 151 4.46 23.60 -17.83
N PHE A 152 5.08 22.43 -17.80
CA PHE A 152 6.49 22.23 -17.44
C PHE A 152 7.29 21.54 -18.55
N THR A 153 6.79 21.49 -19.79
CA THR A 153 7.51 20.88 -20.92
C THR A 153 8.91 21.48 -21.05
N GLU A 154 9.92 20.62 -21.36
CA GLU A 154 11.32 21.01 -21.51
C GLU A 154 11.94 21.67 -20.26
N SER A 155 11.28 21.62 -19.09
CA SER A 155 11.86 22.14 -17.85
C SER A 155 12.90 21.19 -17.27
N GLY A 156 13.77 21.72 -16.41
CA GLY A 156 14.83 20.94 -15.78
C GLY A 156 14.37 20.04 -14.62
N LEU A 157 13.06 19.85 -14.42
CA LEU A 157 12.50 19.15 -13.24
C LEU A 157 13.03 17.72 -13.12
N ARG A 158 13.56 17.41 -11.93
CA ARG A 158 13.97 16.07 -11.48
C ARG A 158 13.04 15.51 -10.41
N THR A 159 12.37 16.42 -9.69
CA THR A 159 11.41 16.06 -8.66
C THR A 159 10.20 16.99 -8.71
N VAL A 160 9.01 16.44 -8.51
CA VAL A 160 7.77 17.17 -8.34
C VAL A 160 7.01 16.59 -7.18
N THR A 161 6.46 17.44 -6.32
CA THR A 161 5.50 17.02 -5.30
C THR A 161 4.11 17.45 -5.75
N LEU A 162 3.22 16.48 -5.93
CA LEU A 162 1.82 16.69 -6.28
C LEU A 162 0.96 16.35 -5.06
N HIS A 163 0.19 17.33 -4.55
CA HIS A 163 -0.66 17.11 -3.39
C HIS A 163 -2.11 16.75 -3.76
N THR A 164 -2.85 16.22 -2.80
CA THR A 164 -4.29 15.91 -2.93
C THR A 164 -5.07 17.21 -3.22
N GLY A 165 -5.92 17.16 -4.22
CA GLY A 165 -6.64 18.36 -4.73
C GLY A 165 -6.43 18.53 -6.23
N LEU A 166 -5.31 18.03 -6.76
CA LEU A 166 -5.04 18.04 -8.19
C LEU A 166 -5.97 17.07 -8.92
N GLN A 167 -6.85 17.62 -9.76
CA GLN A 167 -7.85 16.87 -10.51
C GLN A 167 -7.41 16.56 -11.94
N TYR A 168 -6.70 17.48 -12.58
CA TYR A 168 -6.37 17.37 -14.01
C TYR A 168 -4.89 17.59 -14.25
N ILE A 169 -4.24 16.63 -14.89
CA ILE A 169 -2.89 16.74 -15.44
C ILE A 169 -3.04 16.64 -16.96
N MET A 170 -2.91 17.79 -17.64
CA MET A 170 -3.21 17.89 -19.05
C MET A 170 -2.05 17.41 -19.92
N SER A 171 -2.32 17.27 -21.22
CA SER A 171 -1.38 16.76 -22.21
C SER A 171 -0.03 17.50 -22.18
N GLY A 172 1.07 16.74 -22.17
CA GLY A 172 2.43 17.25 -22.18
C GLY A 172 2.87 18.00 -20.92
N ALA A 173 2.07 17.99 -19.85
CA ALA A 173 2.32 18.84 -18.66
C ALA A 173 3.75 18.71 -18.10
N PHE A 174 4.34 17.53 -18.16
CA PHE A 174 5.71 17.21 -17.72
C PHE A 174 6.53 16.49 -18.79
N GLU A 175 6.18 16.68 -20.07
CA GLU A 175 6.91 16.12 -21.20
C GLU A 175 8.34 16.74 -21.26
N ASP A 176 9.30 15.96 -21.71
CA ASP A 176 10.71 16.37 -21.82
C ASP A 176 11.32 16.94 -20.52
N THR A 177 10.88 16.43 -19.37
CA THR A 177 11.53 16.69 -18.08
C THR A 177 12.49 15.57 -17.69
N ALA A 178 13.31 15.78 -16.66
CA ALA A 178 14.19 14.77 -16.10
C ALA A 178 13.57 14.02 -14.87
N LEU A 179 12.25 14.01 -14.75
CA LEU A 179 11.52 13.29 -13.69
C LEU A 179 11.73 11.79 -13.87
N THR A 180 12.11 11.10 -12.80
CA THR A 180 12.25 9.63 -12.80
C THR A 180 11.17 8.94 -11.99
N ASN A 181 10.56 9.64 -11.06
CA ASN A 181 9.53 9.13 -10.15
C ASN A 181 8.38 10.11 -10.09
N VAL A 182 7.15 9.60 -10.04
CA VAL A 182 5.96 10.41 -9.80
C VAL A 182 4.92 9.64 -9.02
N THR A 183 4.20 10.35 -8.15
CA THR A 183 2.99 9.86 -7.49
C THR A 183 1.82 10.69 -7.97
N ILE A 184 0.87 10.04 -8.65
CA ILE A 184 -0.41 10.66 -9.02
C ILE A 184 -1.28 10.68 -7.76
N PRO A 185 -1.70 11.87 -7.29
CA PRO A 185 -2.39 11.99 -6.02
C PRO A 185 -3.80 11.38 -6.03
N GLU A 186 -4.34 11.17 -4.84
CA GLU A 186 -5.71 10.67 -4.67
C GLU A 186 -6.73 11.61 -5.33
N ASN A 187 -7.76 11.02 -5.92
CA ASN A 187 -8.88 11.72 -6.57
C ASN A 187 -8.51 12.53 -7.83
N THR A 188 -7.35 12.28 -8.44
CA THR A 188 -7.05 12.82 -9.78
C THR A 188 -8.05 12.23 -10.78
N VAL A 189 -8.78 13.13 -11.45
CA VAL A 189 -9.84 12.74 -12.39
C VAL A 189 -9.26 12.26 -13.71
N ASN A 190 -8.22 12.94 -14.22
CA ASN A 190 -7.65 12.63 -15.54
C ASN A 190 -6.17 12.93 -15.62
N VAL A 191 -5.41 11.97 -16.14
CA VAL A 191 -4.03 12.14 -16.60
C VAL A 191 -4.04 11.97 -18.12
N GLU A 192 -3.77 13.05 -18.83
CA GLU A 192 -3.90 13.10 -20.30
C GLU A 192 -2.71 12.53 -21.03
N THR A 193 -2.87 12.44 -22.34
CA THR A 193 -1.86 11.94 -23.29
C THR A 193 -0.54 12.70 -23.15
N ALA A 194 0.58 11.97 -23.15
CA ALA A 194 1.95 12.50 -22.99
C ALA A 194 2.14 13.40 -21.76
N ALA A 195 1.29 13.26 -20.74
CA ALA A 195 1.38 14.07 -19.52
C ALA A 195 2.76 13.99 -18.87
N PHE A 196 3.46 12.88 -19.02
CA PHE A 196 4.83 12.66 -18.54
C PHE A 196 5.75 12.19 -19.65
N GLY A 197 7.06 12.46 -19.51
CA GLY A 197 8.08 12.08 -20.47
C GLY A 197 8.63 10.65 -20.28
N GLU A 198 9.48 10.20 -21.20
CA GLU A 198 10.10 8.86 -21.20
C GLU A 198 11.09 8.59 -20.06
N SER A 199 11.45 9.62 -19.31
CA SER A 199 12.33 9.52 -18.14
C SER A 199 11.65 8.92 -16.89
N VAL A 200 10.30 8.96 -16.83
CA VAL A 200 9.53 8.55 -15.63
C VAL A 200 9.41 7.03 -15.57
N LYS A 201 10.27 6.41 -14.76
CA LYS A 201 10.35 4.94 -14.63
C LYS A 201 9.62 4.37 -13.44
N ASN A 202 9.32 5.15 -12.39
CA ASN A 202 8.62 4.71 -11.21
C ASN A 202 7.36 5.55 -10.99
N ILE A 203 6.21 4.94 -11.14
CA ILE A 203 4.91 5.60 -11.08
C ILE A 203 4.09 4.98 -9.95
N THR A 204 3.50 5.82 -9.11
CA THR A 204 2.46 5.39 -8.16
C THR A 204 1.14 6.03 -8.58
N ILE A 205 0.13 5.21 -8.82
CA ILE A 205 -1.25 5.65 -9.09
C ILE A 205 -2.05 5.46 -7.81
N SER A 206 -2.32 6.56 -7.11
CA SER A 206 -3.01 6.54 -5.82
C SER A 206 -4.47 6.12 -5.96
N LYS A 207 -5.11 5.80 -4.83
CA LYS A 207 -6.53 5.45 -4.80
C LYS A 207 -7.40 6.58 -5.32
N GLY A 208 -8.51 6.22 -5.98
CA GLY A 208 -9.46 7.19 -6.49
C GLY A 208 -9.02 7.94 -7.76
N VAL A 209 -7.84 7.64 -8.33
CA VAL A 209 -7.48 8.09 -9.67
C VAL A 209 -8.46 7.46 -10.66
N ALA A 210 -9.12 8.30 -11.49
CA ALA A 210 -10.21 7.82 -12.32
C ALA A 210 -9.77 7.37 -13.71
N VAL A 211 -8.94 8.16 -14.40
CA VAL A 211 -8.55 7.88 -15.80
C VAL A 211 -7.07 8.14 -16.04
N ILE A 212 -6.40 7.21 -16.72
CA ILE A 212 -5.07 7.34 -17.33
C ILE A 212 -5.25 7.17 -18.83
N GLN A 213 -4.98 8.22 -19.60
CA GLN A 213 -5.15 8.20 -21.05
C GLN A 213 -3.99 7.52 -21.78
N SER A 214 -4.19 7.24 -23.07
CA SER A 214 -3.16 6.65 -23.95
C SER A 214 -1.88 7.49 -23.93
N TYR A 215 -0.74 6.82 -23.91
CA TYR A 215 0.59 7.45 -23.89
C TYR A 215 0.84 8.40 -22.71
N ALA A 216 0.06 8.34 -21.63
CA ALA A 216 0.25 9.21 -20.46
C ALA A 216 1.65 9.04 -19.83
N PHE A 217 2.20 7.82 -19.89
CA PHE A 217 3.54 7.44 -19.40
C PHE A 217 4.27 6.61 -20.44
N PRO A 218 4.91 7.23 -21.44
CA PRO A 218 5.49 6.50 -22.58
C PRO A 218 6.79 5.75 -22.25
N ALA A 219 7.34 5.91 -21.04
CA ALA A 219 8.59 5.29 -20.63
C ALA A 219 8.57 3.76 -20.71
N GLU A 220 9.44 3.16 -21.52
CA GLU A 220 9.61 1.71 -21.58
C GLU A 220 10.17 1.12 -20.28
N ASN A 221 9.84 -0.15 -20.00
CA ASN A 221 10.33 -0.89 -18.84
C ASN A 221 10.09 -0.16 -17.50
N ALA A 222 9.02 0.62 -17.41
CA ALA A 222 8.64 1.32 -16.20
C ALA A 222 8.06 0.36 -15.14
N TYR A 223 8.01 0.80 -13.90
CA TYR A 223 7.35 0.13 -12.79
C TYR A 223 6.21 0.99 -12.26
N VAL A 224 5.00 0.47 -12.31
CA VAL A 224 3.77 1.19 -11.94
C VAL A 224 3.09 0.51 -10.76
N ASP A 225 3.06 1.17 -9.62
CA ASP A 225 2.32 0.70 -8.44
C ASP A 225 0.89 1.26 -8.45
N VAL A 226 -0.07 0.45 -8.90
CA VAL A 226 -1.48 0.85 -9.06
C VAL A 226 -2.26 0.53 -7.78
N LEU A 227 -2.58 1.58 -7.00
CA LEU A 227 -3.38 1.48 -5.77
C LEU A 227 -4.89 1.65 -6.04
N ALA A 228 -5.25 2.22 -7.20
CA ALA A 228 -6.63 2.40 -7.66
C ALA A 228 -7.13 1.10 -8.32
N ASP A 229 -8.02 0.37 -7.66
CA ASP A 229 -8.52 -0.91 -8.18
C ASP A 229 -9.42 -0.75 -9.43
N ASP A 230 -10.10 0.40 -9.55
CA ASP A 230 -11.13 0.68 -10.56
C ASP A 230 -10.71 1.79 -11.57
N VAL A 231 -9.43 2.17 -11.62
CA VAL A 231 -8.94 3.17 -12.57
C VAL A 231 -9.18 2.72 -14.01
N VAL A 232 -9.65 3.62 -14.87
CA VAL A 232 -9.72 3.37 -16.31
C VAL A 232 -8.34 3.60 -16.91
N ILE A 233 -7.72 2.57 -17.45
CA ILE A 233 -6.43 2.62 -18.13
C ILE A 233 -6.70 2.45 -19.63
N SER A 234 -6.41 3.51 -20.41
CA SER A 234 -6.57 3.46 -21.87
C SER A 234 -5.48 2.59 -22.52
N ALA A 235 -5.76 2.05 -23.69
CA ALA A 235 -4.75 1.33 -24.47
C ALA A 235 -3.50 2.20 -24.66
N TRP A 236 -2.31 1.58 -24.60
CA TRP A 236 -1.02 2.26 -24.75
C TRP A 236 -0.72 3.33 -23.68
N ALA A 237 -1.38 3.29 -22.52
CA ALA A 237 -1.16 4.27 -21.45
C ALA A 237 0.27 4.28 -20.93
N PHE A 238 0.97 3.15 -21.04
CA PHE A 238 2.35 2.95 -20.60
C PHE A 238 3.23 2.45 -21.74
N GLY A 239 4.54 2.68 -21.65
CA GLY A 239 5.52 2.16 -22.60
C GLY A 239 5.68 0.63 -22.50
N GLU A 240 6.26 0.03 -23.53
CA GLU A 240 6.53 -1.41 -23.62
C GLU A 240 7.38 -1.93 -22.46
N GLY A 241 7.21 -3.18 -22.10
CA GLY A 241 7.95 -3.84 -21.02
C GLY A 241 7.58 -3.37 -19.61
N THR A 242 6.60 -2.47 -19.48
CA THR A 242 6.16 -1.95 -18.16
C THR A 242 5.59 -3.04 -17.28
N THR A 243 5.99 -3.03 -16.00
CA THR A 243 5.45 -3.91 -14.96
C THR A 243 4.42 -3.15 -14.13
N LEU A 244 3.17 -3.59 -14.16
CA LEU A 244 2.10 -3.05 -13.33
C LEU A 244 1.91 -3.92 -12.08
N LYS A 245 2.04 -3.33 -10.91
CA LYS A 245 1.72 -3.97 -9.64
C LYS A 245 0.36 -3.53 -9.16
N GLY A 246 -0.51 -4.50 -8.85
CA GLY A 246 -1.87 -4.21 -8.45
C GLY A 246 -2.53 -5.34 -7.67
N LYS A 247 -3.77 -5.12 -7.29
CA LYS A 247 -4.62 -6.19 -6.76
C LYS A 247 -4.97 -7.16 -7.89
N ALA A 248 -4.90 -8.45 -7.66
CA ALA A 248 -5.34 -9.45 -8.62
C ALA A 248 -6.85 -9.27 -8.93
N GLY A 249 -7.22 -9.22 -10.20
CA GLY A 249 -8.58 -8.92 -10.67
C GLY A 249 -8.91 -7.43 -10.76
N SER A 250 -7.98 -6.52 -10.42
CA SER A 250 -8.15 -5.07 -10.58
C SER A 250 -8.10 -4.63 -12.06
N ALA A 251 -8.28 -3.33 -12.28
CA ALA A 251 -8.12 -2.72 -13.60
C ALA A 251 -6.72 -2.97 -14.19
N ALA A 252 -5.66 -2.87 -13.37
CA ALA A 252 -4.29 -3.13 -13.81
C ALA A 252 -4.08 -4.59 -14.27
N ASP A 253 -4.65 -5.57 -13.56
CA ASP A 253 -4.59 -6.99 -13.94
C ASP A 253 -5.34 -7.26 -15.25
N ARG A 254 -6.53 -6.65 -15.42
CA ARG A 254 -7.30 -6.75 -16.66
C ARG A 254 -6.56 -6.08 -17.82
N PHE A 255 -6.06 -4.88 -17.63
CA PHE A 255 -5.31 -4.14 -18.64
C PHE A 255 -4.14 -4.95 -19.22
N VAL A 256 -3.35 -5.61 -18.35
CA VAL A 256 -2.24 -6.46 -18.81
C VAL A 256 -2.71 -7.71 -19.55
N LYS A 257 -3.84 -8.31 -19.12
CA LYS A 257 -4.39 -9.50 -19.76
C LYS A 257 -5.03 -9.20 -21.13
N ASP A 258 -5.56 -7.99 -21.31
CA ASP A 258 -6.22 -7.57 -22.54
C ASP A 258 -5.22 -7.03 -23.58
N ALA A 259 -3.96 -6.80 -23.19
CA ALA A 259 -2.88 -6.39 -24.07
C ALA A 259 -2.24 -7.57 -24.80
N ASP A 260 -1.45 -7.27 -25.85
CA ASP A 260 -0.66 -8.27 -26.57
C ASP A 260 0.27 -9.04 -25.62
N GLU A 261 0.43 -10.35 -25.85
CA GLU A 261 1.21 -11.23 -25.00
C GLU A 261 2.66 -10.73 -24.83
N GLY A 262 3.06 -10.51 -23.58
CA GLY A 262 4.41 -10.08 -23.24
C GLY A 262 4.67 -8.57 -23.33
N TYR A 263 3.73 -7.77 -23.85
CA TYR A 263 3.88 -6.32 -23.94
C TYR A 263 3.98 -5.65 -22.56
N TYR A 264 3.15 -6.10 -21.60
CA TYR A 264 3.18 -5.69 -20.21
C TYR A 264 3.36 -6.88 -19.27
N ARG A 265 3.77 -6.62 -18.03
CA ARG A 265 3.85 -7.62 -16.98
C ARG A 265 2.94 -7.23 -15.81
N PHE A 266 2.32 -8.21 -15.17
CA PHE A 266 1.52 -7.97 -13.97
C PHE A 266 2.17 -8.63 -12.75
N GLU A 267 2.31 -7.84 -11.67
CA GLU A 267 2.73 -8.31 -10.35
C GLU A 267 1.57 -8.17 -9.37
N ALA A 268 1.00 -9.30 -8.96
CA ALA A 268 -0.09 -9.28 -7.99
C ALA A 268 0.40 -8.85 -6.60
N ARG A 269 -0.29 -7.92 -5.95
CA ARG A 269 -0.02 -7.57 -4.55
C ARG A 269 -0.26 -8.77 -3.66
N PRO A 270 0.68 -9.09 -2.76
CA PRO A 270 0.46 -10.12 -1.76
C PRO A 270 -0.74 -9.78 -0.88
N ILE A 271 -1.51 -10.81 -0.55
CA ILE A 271 -2.62 -10.73 0.38
C ILE A 271 -2.23 -11.32 1.75
N THR A 272 -3.01 -11.01 2.76
CA THR A 272 -2.87 -11.60 4.09
C THR A 272 -3.85 -12.75 4.27
N VAL A 273 -3.32 -13.94 4.54
CA VAL A 273 -4.08 -15.12 4.98
C VAL A 273 -3.99 -15.24 6.49
N VAL A 274 -5.13 -15.19 7.17
CA VAL A 274 -5.23 -15.35 8.63
C VAL A 274 -5.57 -16.79 8.97
N PHE A 275 -4.88 -17.39 9.93
CA PHE A 275 -5.11 -18.76 10.40
C PHE A 275 -5.87 -18.75 11.73
N ASN A 276 -7.18 -18.94 11.67
CA ASN A 276 -8.00 -19.06 12.86
C ASN A 276 -8.00 -20.52 13.35
N ALA A 277 -7.35 -20.77 14.46
CA ALA A 277 -7.26 -22.11 15.04
C ALA A 277 -8.59 -22.68 15.58
N ASN A 278 -9.70 -21.95 15.52
CA ASN A 278 -11.05 -22.39 15.86
C ASN A 278 -11.12 -23.21 17.18
N LYS A 279 -10.86 -22.55 18.29
CA LYS A 279 -10.75 -23.13 19.66
C LYS A 279 -9.49 -24.00 19.89
N GLY A 280 -8.52 -23.99 18.96
CA GLY A 280 -7.19 -24.54 19.13
C GLY A 280 -6.15 -23.44 19.35
N SER A 281 -4.87 -23.78 19.16
CA SER A 281 -3.73 -22.85 19.15
C SER A 281 -2.90 -23.09 17.90
N CYS A 282 -2.46 -22.01 17.25
CA CYS A 282 -1.56 -22.03 16.10
C CYS A 282 -0.43 -21.02 16.34
N GLN A 283 0.82 -21.41 16.11
CA GLN A 283 1.96 -20.51 16.26
C GLN A 283 1.96 -19.43 15.18
N VAL A 284 1.69 -19.82 13.92
CA VAL A 284 1.56 -18.90 12.80
C VAL A 284 0.10 -18.46 12.71
N GLN A 285 -0.16 -17.18 12.97
CA GLN A 285 -1.50 -16.61 12.93
C GLN A 285 -1.85 -15.97 11.60
N LYS A 286 -0.85 -15.53 10.84
CA LYS A 286 -1.01 -14.91 9.53
C LYS A 286 0.19 -15.21 8.63
N LYS A 287 -0.02 -15.19 7.33
CA LYS A 287 1.00 -15.37 6.30
C LYS A 287 0.68 -14.47 5.11
N SER A 288 1.70 -13.84 4.53
CA SER A 288 1.58 -13.21 3.21
C SER A 288 1.53 -14.29 2.13
N ALA A 289 0.68 -14.12 1.13
CA ALA A 289 0.54 -15.05 0.02
C ALA A 289 0.24 -14.29 -1.28
N THR A 290 0.78 -14.75 -2.39
CA THR A 290 0.54 -14.15 -3.71
C THR A 290 -0.73 -14.75 -4.33
N PRO A 291 -1.71 -13.93 -4.76
CA PRO A 291 -2.89 -14.40 -5.49
C PRO A 291 -2.52 -15.28 -6.70
N GLY A 292 -3.29 -16.32 -6.92
CA GLY A 292 -3.04 -17.26 -8.01
C GLY A 292 -1.94 -18.29 -7.78
N GLU A 293 -1.01 -18.05 -6.86
CA GLU A 293 0.01 -19.01 -6.46
C GLU A 293 -0.56 -20.10 -5.52
N TYR A 294 0.23 -21.12 -5.23
CA TYR A 294 -0.16 -22.14 -4.25
C TYR A 294 0.06 -21.67 -2.82
N TYR A 295 -0.81 -22.08 -1.88
CA TYR A 295 -0.60 -21.77 -0.47
C TYR A 295 0.75 -22.29 0.06
N GLY A 296 1.29 -23.36 -0.54
CA GLY A 296 2.49 -24.00 -0.05
C GLY A 296 2.26 -24.62 1.34
N THR A 297 3.29 -24.66 2.16
CA THR A 297 3.19 -25.26 3.50
C THR A 297 2.25 -24.46 4.39
N LEU A 298 1.18 -25.13 4.85
CA LEU A 298 0.21 -24.59 5.79
C LEU A 298 0.61 -24.95 7.24
N PRO A 299 0.41 -24.06 8.21
CA PRO A 299 0.74 -24.32 9.61
C PRO A 299 -0.14 -25.43 10.19
N VAL A 300 0.37 -26.15 11.18
CA VAL A 300 -0.34 -27.22 11.86
C VAL A 300 -0.75 -26.73 13.26
N PRO A 301 -2.05 -26.44 13.50
CA PRO A 301 -2.53 -26.03 14.79
C PRO A 301 -2.72 -27.23 15.73
N VAL A 302 -2.81 -26.92 17.03
CA VAL A 302 -3.02 -27.95 18.05
C VAL A 302 -4.25 -27.65 18.89
N ARG A 303 -4.94 -28.72 19.33
CA ARG A 303 -6.11 -28.63 20.22
C ARG A 303 -6.23 -29.86 21.11
N LYS A 304 -6.33 -29.63 22.43
CA LYS A 304 -6.50 -30.69 23.43
C LYS A 304 -7.73 -31.56 23.14
N LYS A 305 -7.56 -32.88 23.16
CA LYS A 305 -8.59 -33.91 22.90
C LYS A 305 -9.09 -33.97 21.44
N TYR A 306 -8.44 -33.30 20.50
CA TYR A 306 -8.81 -33.30 19.09
C TYR A 306 -7.61 -33.59 18.19
N THR A 307 -7.85 -34.10 17.00
CA THR A 307 -6.90 -34.17 15.88
C THR A 307 -7.26 -33.10 14.85
N PHE A 308 -6.26 -32.53 14.22
CA PHE A 308 -6.44 -31.57 13.13
C PHE A 308 -7.01 -32.27 11.89
N ALA A 309 -8.10 -31.73 11.32
CA ALA A 309 -8.76 -32.28 10.13
C ALA A 309 -8.40 -31.52 8.85
N GLY A 310 -7.87 -30.30 8.96
CA GLY A 310 -7.47 -29.46 7.86
C GLY A 310 -7.90 -28.00 8.07
N TRP A 311 -7.41 -27.15 7.18
CA TRP A 311 -7.86 -25.77 7.04
C TRP A 311 -9.05 -25.69 6.08
N TYR A 312 -9.99 -24.81 6.36
CA TYR A 312 -11.22 -24.62 5.58
C TYR A 312 -11.54 -23.14 5.41
N THR A 313 -12.29 -22.79 4.36
CA THR A 313 -12.68 -21.41 4.04
C THR A 313 -13.71 -20.84 5.01
N SER A 314 -14.39 -21.66 5.79
CA SER A 314 -15.41 -21.25 6.76
C SER A 314 -15.22 -21.94 8.10
N LYS A 315 -15.71 -21.32 9.18
CA LYS A 315 -15.66 -21.84 10.54
C LYS A 315 -16.40 -23.16 10.70
N THR A 316 -17.48 -23.32 9.94
CA THR A 316 -18.31 -24.55 9.85
C THR A 316 -18.59 -24.79 8.37
N GLY A 317 -18.35 -26.03 7.87
CA GLY A 317 -18.42 -26.30 6.43
C GLY A 317 -17.28 -25.64 5.65
N GLY A 318 -17.60 -25.16 4.45
CA GLY A 318 -16.63 -24.53 3.56
C GLY A 318 -15.74 -25.53 2.80
N ALA A 319 -14.95 -25.03 1.86
CA ALA A 319 -14.00 -25.83 1.09
C ALA A 319 -12.73 -26.09 1.90
N LYS A 320 -12.21 -27.32 1.78
CA LYS A 320 -10.92 -27.68 2.39
C LYS A 320 -9.78 -27.09 1.56
N VAL A 321 -8.86 -26.44 2.25
CA VAL A 321 -7.66 -25.83 1.67
C VAL A 321 -6.46 -26.72 1.93
N MET A 322 -5.70 -27.00 0.88
CA MET A 322 -4.49 -27.82 0.87
C MET A 322 -3.29 -27.01 0.41
N ASN A 323 -2.10 -27.56 0.58
CA ASN A 323 -0.84 -26.91 0.15
C ASN A 323 -0.84 -26.53 -1.35
N LEU A 324 -1.52 -27.34 -2.20
CA LEU A 324 -1.66 -27.13 -3.64
C LEU A 324 -2.97 -26.42 -4.02
N SER A 325 -3.71 -25.89 -3.09
CA SER A 325 -4.84 -25.00 -3.40
C SER A 325 -4.30 -23.64 -3.84
N LYS A 326 -4.96 -23.02 -4.83
CA LYS A 326 -4.64 -21.67 -5.29
C LYS A 326 -5.11 -20.64 -4.28
N VAL A 327 -4.28 -19.61 -4.06
CA VAL A 327 -4.59 -18.45 -3.22
C VAL A 327 -5.60 -17.58 -3.95
N GLY A 328 -6.65 -17.14 -3.25
CA GLY A 328 -7.65 -16.20 -3.79
C GLY A 328 -7.10 -14.76 -3.87
N ASN A 329 -7.92 -13.87 -4.43
CA ASN A 329 -7.50 -12.50 -4.74
C ASN A 329 -7.56 -11.53 -3.55
N ASP A 330 -8.25 -11.92 -2.47
CA ASP A 330 -8.52 -11.04 -1.33
C ASP A 330 -7.95 -11.58 -0.03
N ASN A 331 -7.72 -10.67 0.92
CA ASN A 331 -7.43 -11.04 2.30
C ASN A 331 -8.53 -11.95 2.84
N HIS A 332 -8.15 -13.06 3.43
CA HIS A 332 -9.14 -14.01 3.95
C HIS A 332 -8.63 -14.79 5.17
N THR A 333 -9.58 -15.47 5.83
CA THR A 333 -9.31 -16.29 7.00
C THR A 333 -9.55 -17.76 6.69
N LEU A 334 -8.57 -18.60 7.02
CA LEU A 334 -8.71 -20.04 7.03
C LEU A 334 -9.01 -20.51 8.45
N TYR A 335 -9.95 -21.44 8.59
CA TYR A 335 -10.41 -21.95 9.88
C TYR A 335 -9.99 -23.41 10.06
N ALA A 336 -9.37 -23.70 11.20
CA ALA A 336 -9.04 -25.07 11.56
C ALA A 336 -10.30 -25.88 11.85
N HIS A 337 -10.45 -27.03 11.20
CA HIS A 337 -11.45 -28.00 11.56
C HIS A 337 -10.83 -29.12 12.40
N TRP A 338 -11.64 -29.68 13.30
CA TRP A 338 -11.19 -30.58 14.34
C TRP A 338 -12.03 -31.86 14.39
N LYS A 339 -11.37 -32.99 14.50
CA LYS A 339 -12.03 -34.28 14.80
C LYS A 339 -11.76 -34.63 16.25
N LYS A 340 -12.83 -34.78 17.07
CA LYS A 340 -12.70 -35.21 18.46
C LYS A 340 -12.05 -36.59 18.52
N VAL A 341 -11.06 -36.76 19.38
CA VAL A 341 -10.40 -38.05 19.57
C VAL A 341 -11.35 -38.96 20.33
N SER A 342 -11.83 -40.00 19.69
CA SER A 342 -12.63 -41.06 20.27
C SER A 342 -11.78 -42.33 20.40
N VAL A 343 -11.85 -42.97 21.59
CA VAL A 343 -11.09 -44.17 21.89
C VAL A 343 -12.06 -45.26 22.34
N ALA A 344 -12.19 -46.31 21.56
CA ALA A 344 -13.07 -47.44 21.89
C ALA A 344 -12.64 -48.11 23.17
N LYS A 345 -13.63 -48.58 23.92
CA LYS A 345 -13.41 -49.37 25.17
C LYS A 345 -12.66 -50.68 24.83
N ALA A 346 -11.57 -50.92 25.52
CA ALA A 346 -10.82 -52.17 25.36
C ALA A 346 -11.67 -53.35 25.85
N LYS A 347 -11.58 -54.47 25.11
CA LYS A 347 -12.18 -55.72 25.57
C LYS A 347 -11.48 -56.22 26.84
N LYS A 348 -12.15 -57.09 27.60
CA LYS A 348 -11.59 -57.77 28.79
C LYS A 348 -10.27 -58.43 28.44
N PRO A 349 -9.16 -58.19 29.18
CA PRO A 349 -7.88 -58.79 28.87
C PRO A 349 -7.85 -60.28 29.22
N THR A 350 -6.98 -61.01 28.56
CA THR A 350 -6.58 -62.33 29.05
C THR A 350 -5.38 -62.14 30.00
N VAL A 351 -5.45 -62.81 31.17
CA VAL A 351 -4.36 -62.71 32.15
C VAL A 351 -4.03 -64.10 32.66
N LYS A 352 -2.76 -64.50 32.56
CA LYS A 352 -2.25 -65.80 33.01
C LYS A 352 -1.05 -65.60 33.95
N SER A 353 -1.01 -66.25 35.08
CA SER A 353 0.21 -66.31 35.90
C SER A 353 1.22 -67.18 35.22
N THR A 354 2.35 -66.64 34.82
CA THR A 354 3.38 -67.35 34.02
C THR A 354 4.53 -67.84 34.87
N ALA A 355 4.78 -67.24 36.02
CA ALA A 355 5.79 -67.65 36.99
C ALA A 355 5.47 -67.07 38.39
N LYS A 356 6.25 -67.43 39.41
CA LYS A 356 6.18 -66.85 40.75
C LYS A 356 6.29 -65.32 40.66
N LYS A 357 5.33 -64.59 41.28
CA LYS A 357 5.25 -63.10 41.29
C LYS A 357 5.11 -62.46 39.90
N LYS A 358 4.74 -63.21 38.82
CA LYS A 358 4.58 -62.65 37.45
C LYS A 358 3.23 -63.06 36.84
N ALA A 359 2.67 -62.13 36.00
CA ALA A 359 1.46 -62.40 35.23
C ALA A 359 1.58 -61.75 33.83
N LYS A 360 1.30 -62.52 32.78
CA LYS A 360 1.23 -62.02 31.38
C LYS A 360 -0.19 -61.54 31.13
N VAL A 361 -0.33 -60.28 30.71
CA VAL A 361 -1.57 -59.65 30.28
C VAL A 361 -1.58 -59.58 28.76
N THR A 362 -2.57 -60.15 28.11
CA THR A 362 -2.78 -60.05 26.65
C THR A 362 -4.01 -59.20 26.40
N ILE A 363 -3.87 -58.19 25.53
CA ILE A 363 -4.86 -57.19 25.22
C ILE A 363 -5.34 -57.43 23.78
N LYS A 364 -6.64 -57.50 23.56
CA LYS A 364 -7.15 -57.51 22.17
C LYS A 364 -6.96 -56.13 21.54
N LYS A 365 -6.35 -56.08 20.36
CA LYS A 365 -6.03 -54.80 19.66
C LYS A 365 -7.29 -53.92 19.54
N VAL A 366 -7.13 -52.63 19.83
CA VAL A 366 -8.14 -51.59 19.62
C VAL A 366 -7.70 -50.79 18.41
N SER A 367 -8.60 -50.62 17.45
CA SER A 367 -8.30 -49.90 16.20
C SER A 367 -7.81 -48.50 16.43
N GLY A 368 -6.70 -48.11 15.80
CA GLY A 368 -6.10 -46.81 15.92
C GLY A 368 -5.58 -46.44 17.32
N ALA A 369 -5.44 -47.42 18.23
CA ALA A 369 -4.81 -47.16 19.54
C ALA A 369 -3.32 -46.89 19.38
N ALA A 370 -2.80 -45.84 20.01
CA ALA A 370 -1.37 -45.55 20.10
C ALA A 370 -0.69 -46.31 21.25
N GLY A 371 -1.50 -46.94 22.11
CA GLY A 371 -1.03 -47.80 23.20
C GLY A 371 -2.12 -48.07 24.23
N TYR A 372 -1.70 -48.67 25.30
CA TYR A 372 -2.59 -49.18 26.37
C TYR A 372 -2.09 -48.79 27.74
N GLN A 373 -3.00 -48.73 28.68
CA GLN A 373 -2.72 -48.61 30.10
C GLN A 373 -3.37 -49.77 30.83
N ILE A 374 -2.58 -50.43 31.62
CA ILE A 374 -2.98 -51.59 32.44
C ILE A 374 -3.02 -51.11 33.88
N ARG A 375 -4.15 -51.32 34.59
CA ARG A 375 -4.20 -51.16 36.04
C ARG A 375 -4.48 -52.48 36.72
N TYR A 376 -3.88 -52.69 37.89
CA TYR A 376 -4.02 -53.92 38.62
C TYR A 376 -3.98 -53.67 40.12
N ALA A 377 -4.84 -54.38 40.87
CA ALA A 377 -4.96 -54.28 42.32
C ALA A 377 -5.43 -55.61 42.93
N THR A 378 -5.23 -55.80 44.22
CA THR A 378 -5.80 -56.92 44.99
C THR A 378 -7.25 -56.67 45.38
N LYS A 379 -7.72 -55.44 45.34
CA LYS A 379 -9.10 -55.06 45.65
C LYS A 379 -9.94 -54.92 44.38
N LYS A 380 -11.17 -55.45 44.33
CA LYS A 380 -12.12 -55.37 43.20
C LYS A 380 -12.45 -53.91 42.85
N SER A 381 -12.49 -53.01 43.82
CA SER A 381 -12.72 -51.57 43.65
C SER A 381 -11.57 -50.84 42.95
N MET A 382 -10.44 -51.47 42.69
CA MET A 382 -9.22 -50.86 42.18
C MET A 382 -8.61 -49.77 43.08
N LYS A 383 -9.03 -49.68 44.34
CA LYS A 383 -8.40 -48.77 45.33
C LYS A 383 -6.93 -49.19 45.50
N GLY A 384 -5.98 -48.24 45.31
CA GLY A 384 -4.55 -48.49 45.38
C GLY A 384 -3.98 -49.25 44.16
N ALA A 385 -4.65 -49.21 43.01
CA ALA A 385 -4.18 -49.90 41.81
C ALA A 385 -2.85 -49.33 41.31
N LYS A 386 -1.90 -50.23 41.00
CA LYS A 386 -0.73 -49.88 40.22
C LYS A 386 -1.11 -49.75 38.74
N VAL A 387 -0.44 -48.82 38.02
CA VAL A 387 -0.70 -48.56 36.61
C VAL A 387 0.59 -48.71 35.81
N LYS A 388 0.51 -49.43 34.70
CA LYS A 388 1.59 -49.58 33.73
C LYS A 388 1.12 -49.20 32.33
N ALA A 389 1.87 -48.38 31.60
CA ALA A 389 1.60 -48.06 30.20
C ALA A 389 2.46 -48.90 29.28
N THR A 390 1.92 -49.29 28.09
CA THR A 390 2.62 -50.06 27.11
C THR A 390 2.09 -49.71 25.69
N THR A 391 2.93 -49.83 24.67
CA THR A 391 2.51 -49.78 23.25
C THR A 391 2.21 -51.17 22.70
N LYS A 392 2.55 -52.23 23.46
CA LYS A 392 2.39 -53.64 23.06
C LYS A 392 1.01 -54.17 23.48
N THR A 393 0.52 -55.15 22.74
CA THR A 393 -0.72 -55.88 23.09
C THR A 393 -0.47 -57.04 24.06
N SER A 394 0.77 -57.28 24.45
CA SER A 394 1.16 -58.26 25.47
C SER A 394 2.16 -57.60 26.44
N GLU A 395 1.90 -57.71 27.73
CA GLU A 395 2.73 -57.10 28.77
C GLU A 395 2.84 -58.00 29.99
N THR A 396 4.03 -58.07 30.58
CA THR A 396 4.26 -58.87 31.79
C THR A 396 4.28 -57.95 33.02
N LEU A 397 3.42 -58.21 33.94
CA LEU A 397 3.41 -57.61 35.27
C LEU A 397 4.36 -58.42 36.19
N THR A 398 5.24 -57.73 36.87
CA THR A 398 6.24 -58.29 37.78
C THR A 398 6.05 -57.74 39.21
N GLY A 399 6.70 -58.32 40.19
CA GLY A 399 6.62 -57.86 41.60
C GLY A 399 5.24 -58.04 42.23
N LEU A 400 4.46 -59.01 41.75
CA LEU A 400 3.17 -59.35 42.31
C LEU A 400 3.33 -60.20 43.57
N LYS A 401 2.35 -60.10 44.54
CA LYS A 401 2.37 -60.95 45.72
C LYS A 401 1.88 -62.37 45.40
N SER A 402 2.71 -63.38 45.64
CA SER A 402 2.32 -64.79 45.45
C SER A 402 1.08 -65.18 46.27
N LYS A 403 0.32 -66.14 45.76
CA LYS A 403 -0.95 -66.66 46.37
C LYS A 403 -2.08 -65.60 46.48
N LYS A 404 -1.83 -64.31 46.12
CA LYS A 404 -2.85 -63.26 46.11
C LYS A 404 -3.61 -63.25 44.78
N LYS A 405 -4.94 -62.86 44.88
CA LYS A 405 -5.83 -62.60 43.75
C LYS A 405 -5.68 -61.19 43.31
N TYR A 406 -5.45 -60.98 42.01
CA TYR A 406 -5.40 -59.65 41.39
C TYR A 406 -6.56 -59.45 40.43
N TYR A 407 -7.07 -58.22 40.37
CA TYR A 407 -8.02 -57.73 39.41
C TYR A 407 -7.23 -56.84 38.42
N VAL A 408 -7.38 -57.12 37.11
CA VAL A 408 -6.63 -56.45 36.05
C VAL A 408 -7.62 -55.87 35.06
N GLN A 409 -7.47 -54.55 34.76
CA GLN A 409 -8.22 -53.86 33.74
C GLN A 409 -7.27 -53.17 32.79
N VAL A 410 -7.72 -52.99 31.54
CA VAL A 410 -6.97 -52.30 30.51
C VAL A 410 -7.81 -51.22 29.86
N ARG A 411 -7.17 -50.16 29.38
CA ARG A 411 -7.76 -49.16 28.48
C ARG A 411 -6.80 -48.81 27.38
N ALA A 412 -7.33 -48.47 26.20
CA ALA A 412 -6.54 -47.93 25.12
C ALA A 412 -6.39 -46.41 25.24
N PHE A 413 -5.39 -45.86 24.62
CA PHE A 413 -5.27 -44.41 24.41
C PHE A 413 -4.87 -44.09 22.95
N LYS A 414 -5.26 -42.92 22.49
CA LYS A 414 -4.74 -42.23 21.28
C LYS A 414 -4.01 -40.98 21.70
N LYS A 415 -3.21 -40.40 20.84
CA LYS A 415 -2.65 -39.06 21.07
C LYS A 415 -3.55 -38.04 20.39
N ASP A 416 -3.76 -36.90 21.01
CA ASP A 416 -4.38 -35.73 20.39
C ASP A 416 -3.32 -34.91 19.62
N SER A 417 -3.73 -33.82 18.99
CA SER A 417 -2.81 -32.95 18.23
C SER A 417 -1.76 -32.27 19.10
N THR A 418 -1.93 -32.23 20.42
CA THR A 418 -0.90 -31.74 21.36
C THR A 418 0.08 -32.82 21.78
N GLY A 419 -0.07 -34.04 21.26
CA GLY A 419 0.72 -35.23 21.64
C GLY A 419 0.28 -35.86 22.96
N LYS A 420 -0.69 -35.28 23.66
CA LYS A 420 -1.19 -35.81 24.95
C LYS A 420 -2.10 -37.00 24.74
N ARG A 421 -2.08 -37.92 25.73
CA ARG A 421 -2.90 -39.15 25.70
C ARG A 421 -4.36 -38.86 26.03
N VAL A 422 -5.25 -39.35 25.17
CA VAL A 422 -6.69 -39.38 25.40
C VAL A 422 -7.07 -40.83 25.64
N TYR A 423 -7.64 -41.13 26.80
CA TYR A 423 -7.93 -42.50 27.22
C TYR A 423 -9.38 -42.88 26.96
N GLY A 424 -9.58 -44.12 26.55
CA GLY A 424 -10.89 -44.77 26.59
C GLY A 424 -11.27 -45.24 27.99
N SER A 425 -12.48 -45.75 28.12
CA SER A 425 -12.95 -46.34 29.36
C SER A 425 -12.18 -47.63 29.70
N TRP A 426 -12.08 -47.91 31.02
CA TRP A 426 -11.49 -49.16 31.47
C TRP A 426 -12.33 -50.36 31.04
N SER A 427 -11.68 -51.46 30.69
CA SER A 427 -12.32 -52.75 30.43
C SER A 427 -12.98 -53.30 31.70
N THR A 428 -13.85 -54.32 31.55
CA THR A 428 -14.19 -55.18 32.66
C THR A 428 -12.94 -55.88 33.23
N ALA A 429 -12.94 -56.08 34.55
CA ALA A 429 -11.78 -56.69 35.19
C ALA A 429 -11.67 -58.18 34.88
N LYS A 430 -10.44 -58.65 34.64
CA LYS A 430 -10.05 -60.09 34.64
C LYS A 430 -9.33 -60.39 35.95
N THR A 431 -9.69 -61.48 36.59
CA THR A 431 -9.01 -61.94 37.80
C THR A 431 -7.95 -62.95 37.48
N VAL A 432 -6.87 -62.98 38.27
CA VAL A 432 -5.81 -63.96 38.22
C VAL A 432 -5.27 -64.23 39.64
N LYS A 433 -5.08 -65.49 40.02
CA LYS A 433 -4.34 -65.86 41.23
C LYS A 433 -2.88 -66.09 40.84
N ILE A 434 -1.98 -65.44 41.59
CA ILE A 434 -0.55 -65.46 41.29
C ILE A 434 0.09 -66.68 41.91
N ARG A 435 0.96 -67.36 41.11
CA ARG A 435 1.76 -68.43 41.59
C ARG A 435 2.80 -68.02 42.61
#